data_270025ea34ace386a7e15559ca301648
#
_entry.id   270025ea34ace386a7e15559ca301648
#
_cell.length_a   1.000
_cell.length_b   1.000
_cell.length_c   1.000
_cell.angle_alpha   90.00
_cell.angle_beta   90.00
_cell.angle_gamma   90.00
#
_symmetry.space_group_name_H-M   'P 1'
#
loop_
_entity.id
_entity.type
_entity.pdbx_description
1 polymer ?
#
loop_
_entity_poly.entity_id
_entity_poly.type
_entity_poly.pdbx_seq_one_letter_code
_entity_poly.pdbx_strand_id
1 'polypeptide(L)'
;MRKGRLSKAETQFITEHADNLSVDDIATRLDRDPVSIGTFIKRKLKLGLSEEEEIAYSLEDRPYWSELKQQFTNDELELVKYHWSRIIAQFRDDVFPTEEMQVVDVIKIEMLMNRSLKQNKETIDQINMLEKLLVQERDV
;
A
#
# COMPACT_ATOMS: atom_id res chain seq x y z
N MET A 1 4.99 16.27 17.14
CA MET A 1 5.56 15.07 16.48
C MET A 1 5.26 15.11 15.00
N ARG A 2 6.27 14.96 14.17
CA ARG A 2 6.06 14.90 12.72
C ARG A 2 5.30 13.64 12.33
N LYS A 3 4.38 13.76 11.40
CA LYS A 3 3.56 12.65 10.90
C LYS A 3 3.81 12.47 9.39
N GLY A 4 3.39 11.32 8.90
CA GLY A 4 3.55 10.97 7.51
C GLY A 4 4.84 10.22 7.23
N ARG A 5 5.20 10.14 5.97
CA ARG A 5 6.35 9.40 5.50
C ARG A 5 7.65 10.06 5.92
N LEU A 6 8.66 9.24 6.24
CA LEU A 6 10.01 9.73 6.53
C LEU A 6 10.64 10.35 5.26
N SER A 7 11.26 11.52 5.43
CA SER A 7 11.97 12.17 4.33
C SER A 7 13.27 11.43 4.01
N LYS A 8 13.86 11.75 2.85
CA LYS A 8 15.13 11.16 2.45
C LYS A 8 16.25 11.51 3.44
N ALA A 9 16.26 12.76 3.92
CA ALA A 9 17.23 13.21 4.92
C ALA A 9 17.04 12.47 6.25
N GLU A 10 15.78 12.24 6.67
CA GLU A 10 15.48 11.51 7.89
C GLU A 10 15.90 10.04 7.79
N THR A 11 15.65 9.38 6.67
CA THR A 11 16.06 7.99 6.46
C THR A 11 17.57 7.84 6.44
N GLN A 12 18.29 8.80 5.88
CA GLN A 12 19.74 8.83 5.89
C GLN A 12 20.28 8.98 7.31
N PHE A 13 19.71 9.89 8.09
CA PHE A 13 20.10 10.09 9.49
C PHE A 13 19.91 8.80 10.31
N ILE A 14 18.77 8.12 10.14
CA ILE A 14 18.48 6.86 10.83
C ILE A 14 19.51 5.80 10.45
N THR A 15 19.81 5.66 9.17
CA THR A 15 20.75 4.67 8.66
C THR A 15 22.15 4.90 9.23
N GLU A 16 22.59 6.15 9.31
CA GLU A 16 23.91 6.50 9.81
C GLU A 16 24.06 6.31 11.33
N HIS A 17 22.97 6.46 12.10
CA HIS A 17 23.00 6.49 13.55
C HIS A 17 22.34 5.29 14.23
N ALA A 18 21.79 4.33 13.46
CA ALA A 18 21.05 3.19 14.01
C ALA A 18 21.90 2.33 14.95
N ASP A 19 23.21 2.26 14.72
CA ASP A 19 24.13 1.47 15.55
C ASP A 19 24.66 2.24 16.78
N ASN A 20 24.58 3.57 16.74
CA ASN A 20 25.18 4.43 17.75
C ASN A 20 24.16 5.06 18.71
N LEU A 21 22.92 5.22 18.27
CA LEU A 21 21.86 5.85 19.05
C LEU A 21 20.71 4.87 19.26
N SER A 22 20.01 5.02 20.39
CA SER A 22 18.78 4.27 20.62
C SER A 22 17.65 4.77 19.73
N VAL A 23 16.62 3.94 19.54
CA VAL A 23 15.41 4.33 18.79
C VAL A 23 14.78 5.60 19.38
N ASP A 24 14.72 5.68 20.71
CA ASP A 24 14.13 6.85 21.39
C ASP A 24 14.93 8.12 21.13
N ASP A 25 16.26 8.03 21.14
CA ASP A 25 17.13 9.18 20.86
C ASP A 25 16.96 9.66 19.41
N ILE A 26 16.93 8.74 18.46
CA ILE A 26 16.70 9.09 17.05
C ILE A 26 15.32 9.74 16.88
N ALA A 27 14.30 9.15 17.48
CA ALA A 27 12.93 9.68 17.41
C ALA A 27 12.84 11.09 17.97
N THR A 28 13.50 11.36 19.09
CA THR A 28 13.54 12.69 19.71
C THR A 28 14.22 13.70 18.81
N ARG A 29 15.34 13.34 18.19
CA ARG A 29 16.09 14.24 17.30
C ARG A 29 15.34 14.55 16.02
N LEU A 30 14.56 13.62 15.51
CA LEU A 30 13.77 13.79 14.29
C LEU A 30 12.34 14.28 14.55
N ASP A 31 11.96 14.40 15.83
CA ASP A 31 10.58 14.72 16.22
C ASP A 31 9.59 13.74 15.60
N ARG A 32 9.87 12.44 15.73
CA ARG A 32 9.07 11.34 15.20
C ARG A 32 8.68 10.36 16.30
N ASP A 33 7.65 9.55 16.01
CA ASP A 33 7.23 8.47 16.90
C ASP A 33 8.30 7.37 16.95
N PRO A 34 8.74 6.93 18.15
CA PRO A 34 9.70 5.84 18.29
C PRO A 34 9.27 4.56 17.60
N VAL A 35 7.98 4.25 17.58
CA VAL A 35 7.45 3.04 16.93
C VAL A 35 7.73 3.09 15.42
N SER A 36 7.50 4.23 14.78
CA SER A 36 7.79 4.41 13.36
C SER A 36 9.27 4.24 13.04
N ILE A 37 10.13 4.78 13.87
CA ILE A 37 11.60 4.64 13.72
C ILE A 37 12.02 3.18 13.89
N GLY A 38 11.51 2.50 14.92
CA GLY A 38 11.79 1.09 15.16
C GLY A 38 11.35 0.19 14.01
N THR A 39 10.17 0.46 13.46
CA THR A 39 9.64 -0.26 12.30
C THR A 39 10.53 -0.08 11.06
N PHE A 40 10.95 1.14 10.79
CA PHE A 40 11.86 1.44 9.68
C PHE A 40 13.18 0.66 9.82
N ILE A 41 13.80 0.71 11.00
CA ILE A 41 15.05 -0.01 11.27
C ILE A 41 14.87 -1.51 11.03
N LYS A 42 13.81 -2.08 11.56
CA LYS A 42 13.52 -3.51 11.41
C LYS A 42 13.35 -3.89 9.93
N ARG A 43 12.54 -3.16 9.20
CA ARG A 43 12.20 -3.51 7.81
C ARG A 43 13.35 -3.26 6.85
N LYS A 44 13.96 -2.09 6.92
CA LYS A 44 14.99 -1.70 5.96
C LYS A 44 16.38 -2.20 6.31
N LEU A 45 16.80 -2.05 7.56
CA LEU A 45 18.16 -2.35 7.96
C LEU A 45 18.36 -3.81 8.35
N LYS A 46 17.37 -4.42 9.01
CA LYS A 46 17.46 -5.82 9.46
C LYS A 46 16.95 -6.81 8.43
N LEU A 47 15.84 -6.51 7.77
CA LEU A 47 15.25 -7.38 6.75
C LEU A 47 15.80 -7.12 5.34
N GLY A 48 16.53 -6.02 5.16
CA GLY A 48 17.12 -5.71 3.87
C GLY A 48 16.11 -5.36 2.79
N LEU A 49 14.96 -4.82 3.15
CA LEU A 49 13.93 -4.43 2.18
C LEU A 49 14.40 -3.29 1.30
N SER A 50 14.05 -3.34 0.02
CA SER A 50 14.27 -2.23 -0.90
C SER A 50 13.41 -1.03 -0.49
N GLU A 51 13.75 0.15 -1.02
CA GLU A 51 12.98 1.36 -0.74
C GLU A 51 11.52 1.21 -1.17
N GLU A 52 11.26 0.59 -2.32
CA GLU A 52 9.92 0.33 -2.81
C GLU A 52 9.14 -0.61 -1.91
N GLU A 53 9.78 -1.68 -1.43
CA GLU A 53 9.18 -2.61 -0.49
C GLU A 53 8.88 -1.93 0.84
N GLU A 54 9.79 -1.08 1.33
CA GLU A 54 9.57 -0.31 2.56
C GLU A 54 8.36 0.62 2.42
N ILE A 55 8.22 1.31 1.30
CA ILE A 55 7.07 2.17 1.04
C ILE A 55 5.78 1.34 0.99
N ALA A 56 5.81 0.19 0.35
CA ALA A 56 4.64 -0.70 0.29
C ALA A 56 4.20 -1.14 1.70
N TYR A 57 5.15 -1.55 2.53
CA TYR A 57 4.85 -1.95 3.91
C TYR A 57 4.46 -0.79 4.82
N SER A 58 4.87 0.44 4.51
CA SER A 58 4.51 1.61 5.31
C SER A 58 3.00 1.84 5.37
N LEU A 59 2.26 1.37 4.37
CA LEU A 59 0.80 1.45 4.36
C LEU A 59 0.18 0.68 5.53
N GLU A 60 0.78 -0.43 5.95
CA GLU A 60 0.30 -1.24 7.08
C GLU A 60 0.35 -0.49 8.41
N ASP A 61 1.20 0.53 8.53
CA ASP A 61 1.35 1.33 9.72
C ASP A 61 0.37 2.51 9.78
N ARG A 62 -0.44 2.69 8.75
CA ARG A 62 -1.39 3.79 8.67
C ARG A 62 -2.73 3.42 9.33
N PRO A 63 -3.43 4.41 9.93
CA PRO A 63 -4.71 4.15 10.59
C PRO A 63 -5.77 3.53 9.68
N TYR A 64 -5.77 3.88 8.42
CA TYR A 64 -6.76 3.39 7.44
C TYR A 64 -6.48 1.98 6.93
N TRP A 65 -5.36 1.35 7.33
CA TRP A 65 -5.06 -0.02 6.93
C TRP A 65 -6.08 -1.03 7.44
N SER A 66 -6.54 -0.84 8.67
CA SER A 66 -7.57 -1.70 9.26
C SER A 66 -8.86 -1.71 8.44
N GLU A 67 -9.29 -0.54 7.97
CA GLU A 67 -10.46 -0.40 7.10
C GLU A 67 -10.22 -1.09 5.74
N LEU A 68 -9.05 -0.90 5.15
CA LEU A 68 -8.68 -1.54 3.89
C LEU A 68 -8.75 -3.06 3.98
N LYS A 69 -8.27 -3.64 5.08
CA LYS A 69 -8.32 -5.09 5.30
C LYS A 69 -9.74 -5.63 5.37
N GLN A 70 -10.70 -4.82 5.82
CA GLN A 70 -12.10 -5.21 5.87
C GLN A 70 -12.78 -5.13 4.50
N GLN A 71 -12.32 -4.23 3.64
CA GLN A 71 -12.95 -3.94 2.35
C GLN A 71 -12.40 -4.77 1.19
N PHE A 72 -11.16 -5.25 1.30
CA PHE A 72 -10.46 -5.91 0.21
C PHE A 72 -9.91 -7.27 0.60
N THR A 73 -9.80 -8.18 -0.38
CA THR A 73 -9.18 -9.49 -0.19
C THR A 73 -7.66 -9.37 -0.09
N ASN A 74 -6.99 -10.44 0.33
CA ASN A 74 -5.53 -10.44 0.42
C ASN A 74 -4.86 -10.16 -0.92
N ASP A 75 -5.37 -10.72 -2.01
CA ASP A 75 -4.84 -10.45 -3.35
C ASP A 75 -5.04 -8.99 -3.76
N GLU A 76 -6.21 -8.45 -3.45
CA GLU A 76 -6.51 -7.04 -3.69
C GLU A 76 -5.61 -6.12 -2.85
N LEU A 77 -5.32 -6.50 -1.60
CA LEU A 77 -4.43 -5.73 -0.72
C LEU A 77 -3.00 -5.66 -1.26
N GLU A 78 -2.52 -6.72 -1.90
CA GLU A 78 -1.21 -6.69 -2.56
C GLU A 78 -1.19 -5.67 -3.70
N LEU A 79 -2.26 -5.59 -4.49
CA LEU A 79 -2.41 -4.56 -5.53
C LEU A 79 -2.53 -3.16 -4.93
N VAL A 80 -3.24 -3.01 -3.82
CA VAL A 80 -3.33 -1.73 -3.10
C VAL A 80 -1.94 -1.26 -2.67
N LYS A 81 -1.14 -2.15 -2.09
CA LYS A 81 0.24 -1.82 -1.70
C LYS A 81 1.10 -1.44 -2.91
N TYR A 82 0.94 -2.13 -4.02
CA TYR A 82 1.67 -1.82 -5.25
C TYR A 82 1.33 -0.42 -5.76
N HIS A 83 0.05 -0.07 -5.85
CA HIS A 83 -0.38 1.27 -6.27
C HIS A 83 0.09 2.34 -5.30
N TRP A 84 -0.02 2.07 -4.00
CA TRP A 84 0.47 2.97 -2.95
C TRP A 84 1.97 3.25 -3.12
N SER A 85 2.78 2.22 -3.23
CA SER A 85 4.23 2.38 -3.34
C SER A 85 4.62 3.15 -4.58
N ARG A 86 3.94 2.91 -5.70
CA ARG A 86 4.22 3.60 -6.97
C ARG A 86 3.89 5.08 -6.89
N ILE A 87 2.73 5.44 -6.32
CA ILE A 87 2.30 6.83 -6.22
C ILE A 87 3.16 7.58 -5.19
N ILE A 88 3.36 7.00 -4.01
CA ILE A 88 4.14 7.63 -2.94
C ILE A 88 5.61 7.81 -3.36
N ALA A 89 6.20 6.83 -4.02
CA ALA A 89 7.58 6.95 -4.50
C ALA A 89 7.76 8.10 -5.49
N GLN A 90 6.74 8.35 -6.32
CA GLN A 90 6.76 9.43 -7.30
C GLN A 90 6.80 10.81 -6.65
N PHE A 91 6.10 10.99 -5.53
CA PHE A 91 5.98 12.27 -4.84
C PHE A 91 6.90 12.40 -3.62
N ARG A 92 7.49 11.32 -3.17
CA ARG A 92 8.44 11.21 -2.06
C ARG A 92 8.17 12.16 -0.89
N ASP A 93 9.07 13.10 -0.62
CA ASP A 93 9.06 13.95 0.58
C ASP A 93 7.95 15.01 0.58
N ASP A 94 7.22 15.14 -0.52
CA ASP A 94 6.21 16.18 -0.70
C ASP A 94 4.78 15.71 -0.34
N VAL A 95 4.60 14.49 0.15
CA VAL A 95 3.28 13.95 0.48
C VAL A 95 2.93 14.21 1.94
N PHE A 96 1.91 15.02 2.17
CA PHE A 96 1.37 15.27 3.50
C PHE A 96 0.33 14.21 3.90
N PRO A 97 0.04 14.02 5.21
CA PRO A 97 -0.96 13.04 5.66
C PRO A 97 -2.34 13.19 5.02
N THR A 98 -2.79 14.41 4.77
CA THR A 98 -4.05 14.67 4.09
C THR A 98 -4.02 14.22 2.64
N GLU A 99 -2.90 14.37 1.96
CA GLU A 99 -2.70 13.91 0.59
C GLU A 99 -2.61 12.39 0.52
N GLU A 100 -2.03 11.75 1.53
CA GLU A 100 -2.00 10.29 1.63
C GLU A 100 -3.42 9.70 1.64
N MET A 101 -4.34 10.34 2.37
CA MET A 101 -5.74 9.90 2.38
C MET A 101 -6.39 10.01 1.01
N GLN A 102 -6.09 11.07 0.27
CA GLN A 102 -6.57 11.22 -1.11
C GLN A 102 -6.01 10.13 -2.03
N VAL A 103 -4.74 9.77 -1.87
CA VAL A 103 -4.12 8.66 -2.60
C VAL A 103 -4.84 7.35 -2.31
N VAL A 104 -5.16 7.08 -1.05
CA VAL A 104 -5.90 5.88 -0.65
C VAL A 104 -7.29 5.86 -1.30
N ASP A 105 -7.98 6.99 -1.33
CA ASP A 105 -9.30 7.08 -1.94
C ASP A 105 -9.25 6.80 -3.45
N VAL A 106 -8.25 7.31 -4.15
CA VAL A 106 -8.05 7.03 -5.58
C VAL A 106 -7.77 5.54 -5.80
N ILE A 107 -6.94 4.93 -4.97
CA ILE A 107 -6.64 3.49 -5.05
C ILE A 107 -7.90 2.66 -4.82
N LYS A 108 -8.72 3.02 -3.83
CA LYS A 108 -10.00 2.34 -3.57
C LYS A 108 -10.91 2.38 -4.79
N ILE A 109 -11.00 3.53 -5.45
CA ILE A 109 -11.82 3.68 -6.66
C ILE A 109 -11.29 2.78 -7.77
N GLU A 110 -9.99 2.74 -8.01
CA GLU A 110 -9.37 1.84 -9.00
C GLU A 110 -9.69 0.37 -8.69
N MET A 111 -9.57 -0.04 -7.44
CA MET A 111 -9.85 -1.41 -7.03
C MET A 111 -11.31 -1.78 -7.25
N LEU A 112 -12.23 -0.87 -6.94
CA LEU A 112 -13.66 -1.10 -7.17
C LEU A 112 -14.00 -1.16 -8.65
N MET A 113 -13.37 -0.33 -9.47
CA MET A 113 -13.50 -0.40 -10.92
C MET A 113 -13.02 -1.72 -11.49
N ASN A 114 -11.85 -2.19 -11.04
CA ASN A 114 -11.30 -3.49 -11.45
C ASN A 114 -12.24 -4.64 -11.06
N ARG A 115 -12.80 -4.58 -9.87
CA ARG A 115 -13.76 -5.56 -9.37
C ARG A 115 -15.02 -5.59 -10.24
N SER A 116 -15.55 -4.43 -10.59
CA SER A 116 -16.71 -4.31 -11.46
C SER A 116 -16.45 -4.83 -12.87
N LEU A 117 -15.29 -4.52 -13.43
CA LEU A 117 -14.88 -5.02 -14.75
C LEU A 117 -14.75 -6.54 -14.75
N LYS A 118 -14.19 -7.12 -13.71
CA LYS A 118 -14.05 -8.56 -13.56
C LYS A 118 -15.43 -9.22 -13.47
N GLN A 119 -16.34 -8.68 -12.69
CA GLN A 119 -17.71 -9.19 -12.57
C GLN A 119 -18.45 -9.11 -13.89
N ASN A 120 -18.32 -8.02 -14.64
CA ASN A 120 -18.93 -7.87 -15.95
C ASN A 120 -18.40 -8.89 -16.95
N LYS A 121 -17.09 -9.15 -16.93
CA LYS A 121 -16.49 -10.18 -17.77
C LYS A 121 -17.02 -11.57 -17.43
N GLU A 122 -17.10 -11.91 -16.16
CA GLU A 122 -17.65 -13.19 -15.70
C GLU A 122 -19.11 -13.34 -16.13
N THR A 123 -19.91 -12.28 -16.04
CA THR A 123 -21.30 -12.29 -16.47
C THR A 123 -21.43 -12.51 -17.98
N ILE A 124 -20.60 -11.84 -18.78
CA ILE A 124 -20.56 -12.01 -20.24
C ILE A 124 -20.17 -13.44 -20.59
N ASP A 125 -19.16 -14.00 -19.93
CA ASP A 125 -18.70 -15.36 -20.15
C ASP A 125 -19.80 -16.38 -19.84
N GLN A 126 -20.56 -16.15 -18.76
CA GLN A 126 -21.70 -16.99 -18.40
C GLN A 126 -22.82 -16.92 -19.44
N ILE A 127 -23.14 -15.72 -19.94
CA ILE A 127 -24.14 -15.53 -20.99
C ILE A 127 -23.71 -16.25 -22.27
N ASN A 128 -22.44 -16.12 -22.66
CA ASN A 128 -21.90 -16.79 -23.84
C ASN A 128 -21.98 -18.32 -23.71
N MET A 129 -21.70 -18.84 -22.51
CA MET A 129 -21.81 -20.28 -22.24
C MET A 129 -23.26 -20.74 -22.38
N LEU A 130 -24.22 -20.01 -21.82
CA LEU A 130 -25.63 -20.35 -21.94
C LEU A 130 -26.12 -20.31 -23.38
N GLU A 131 -25.68 -19.34 -24.17
CA GLU A 131 -26.00 -19.24 -25.60
C GLU A 131 -25.50 -20.44 -26.37
N LYS A 132 -24.27 -20.90 -26.09
CA LYS A 132 -23.70 -22.11 -26.69
C LYS A 132 -24.53 -23.36 -26.36
N LEU A 133 -24.97 -23.52 -25.13
CA LEU A 133 -25.80 -24.62 -24.71
C LEU A 133 -27.16 -24.59 -25.40
N LEU A 134 -27.78 -23.45 -25.55
CA LEU A 134 -29.04 -23.30 -26.25
C LEU A 134 -28.92 -23.65 -27.74
N VAL A 135 -27.83 -23.27 -28.40
CA VAL A 135 -27.56 -23.64 -29.78
C VAL A 135 -27.37 -25.13 -29.92
N GLN A 136 -26.67 -25.81 -29.02
CA GLN A 136 -26.51 -27.25 -29.03
C GLN A 136 -27.83 -27.97 -28.87
N GLU A 137 -28.72 -27.50 -28.04
CA GLU A 137 -30.07 -28.10 -27.90
C GLU A 137 -30.91 -27.94 -29.15
N ARG A 138 -30.77 -26.83 -29.89
CA ARG A 138 -31.47 -26.61 -31.16
C ARG A 138 -30.98 -27.50 -32.27
N ASP A 139 -29.72 -27.89 -32.26
CA ASP A 139 -29.08 -28.70 -33.28
C ASP A 139 -29.33 -30.20 -33.09
N VAL A 140 -29.99 -30.55 -31.99
CA VAL A 140 -30.44 -31.95 -31.72
C VAL A 140 -31.87 -32.15 -32.23
#